data_ce9a7424f10b1d0a0ef99159de16d69f
#
_entry.id   ce9a7424f10b1d0a0ef99159de16d69f
#
_cell.length_a   1.000
_cell.length_b   1.000
_cell.length_c   1.000
_cell.angle_alpha   90.00
_cell.angle_beta   90.00
_cell.angle_gamma   90.00
#
_symmetry.space_group_name_H-M   'P 1'
#
loop_
_entity.id
_entity.type
_entity.pdbx_description
1 polymer ?
#
loop_
_entity_poly.entity_id
_entity_poly.type
_entity_poly.pdbx_seq_one_letter_code
_entity_poly.pdbx_strand_id
1 'polypeptide(L)'
;MKTLSVLPLLCFQFSPRNVESSIKYFLVQSFRAAIILKLALMQAWLYSSWSVVKTPKFFISSGLIMALGLKMGLFPCHYWFPDVVQGAGFLQGLLLSTWQKVAPLVVLGYVCKCDKSRILLIMGALSVLVGGWGGLNQTQTRKILAFSSIAHIGWICVLISYSFRVRVIMFLVYTIINSRVFLLRKEFGLTSLSMFGRLLNYNPVRGVIVVLGVLSLGGLPPLFGFLIKFLALECLVYEGAFFLRFILVLGSLIRLFFYLRVGFKRRLVYFPQHSIRMFVWRRKILNTRVRYLYVLVLRVLSGLNLLGILSSPLLVSFLKK
;
A
#
# COMPACT_ATOMS: atom_id res chain seq x y z
N MET A 1 -1.26 -16.23 -13.92
CA MET A 1 -1.31 -14.84 -13.42
C MET A 1 -0.64 -13.92 -14.43
N LYS A 2 -1.39 -13.01 -15.04
CA LYS A 2 -0.90 -12.13 -16.13
C LYS A 2 -0.03 -10.97 -15.61
N THR A 3 1.09 -11.27 -14.98
CA THR A 3 2.03 -10.23 -14.50
C THR A 3 2.78 -9.56 -15.67
N LEU A 4 3.03 -10.30 -16.74
CA LEU A 4 3.67 -9.80 -17.94
C LEU A 4 2.81 -8.75 -18.70
N SER A 5 1.48 -8.78 -18.57
CA SER A 5 0.60 -7.79 -19.20
C SER A 5 0.76 -6.37 -18.64
N VAL A 6 1.43 -6.20 -17.49
CA VAL A 6 1.72 -4.88 -16.92
C VAL A 6 2.97 -4.24 -17.55
N LEU A 7 3.87 -5.04 -18.15
CA LEU A 7 5.08 -4.53 -18.80
C LEU A 7 4.81 -3.46 -19.88
N PRO A 8 3.92 -3.69 -20.88
CA PRO A 8 3.65 -2.67 -21.88
C PRO A 8 3.03 -1.40 -21.27
N LEU A 9 2.27 -1.54 -20.18
CA LEU A 9 1.75 -0.37 -19.45
C LEU A 9 2.87 0.43 -18.79
N LEU A 10 3.90 -0.22 -18.26
CA LEU A 10 5.06 0.45 -17.66
C LEU A 10 5.90 1.19 -18.70
N CYS A 11 6.02 0.63 -19.92
CA CYS A 11 6.77 1.22 -21.03
C CYS A 11 6.00 2.30 -21.80
N PHE A 12 4.73 2.58 -21.49
CA PHE A 12 3.86 3.46 -22.27
C PHE A 12 4.41 4.89 -22.45
N GLN A 13 5.18 5.40 -21.52
CA GLN A 13 5.93 6.65 -21.64
C GLN A 13 7.42 6.30 -21.77
N PHE A 14 7.99 6.42 -22.97
CA PHE A 14 9.40 6.14 -23.24
C PHE A 14 10.31 7.19 -22.59
N SER A 15 10.50 7.08 -21.28
CA SER A 15 11.55 7.79 -20.57
C SER A 15 12.60 6.79 -20.07
N PRO A 16 13.89 7.17 -19.98
CA PRO A 16 14.94 6.23 -19.56
C PRO A 16 14.63 5.61 -18.18
N ARG A 17 14.01 6.37 -17.29
CA ARG A 17 13.58 5.88 -15.96
C ARG A 17 12.44 4.85 -16.03
N ASN A 18 11.53 4.99 -17.00
CA ASN A 18 10.44 4.03 -17.16
C ASN A 18 10.96 2.72 -17.73
N VAL A 19 11.91 2.78 -18.67
CA VAL A 19 12.56 1.59 -19.22
C VAL A 19 13.33 0.84 -18.14
N GLU A 20 14.13 1.53 -17.33
CA GLU A 20 14.83 0.95 -16.19
C GLU A 20 13.87 0.28 -15.20
N SER A 21 12.76 0.95 -14.86
CA SER A 21 11.74 0.40 -13.94
C SER A 21 11.06 -0.83 -14.51
N SER A 22 10.80 -0.89 -15.82
CA SER A 22 10.18 -2.04 -16.47
C SER A 22 11.13 -3.24 -16.51
N ILE A 23 12.42 -3.04 -16.76
CA ILE A 23 13.44 -4.08 -16.71
C ILE A 23 13.56 -4.66 -15.30
N LYS A 24 13.67 -3.80 -14.28
CA LYS A 24 13.71 -4.24 -12.87
C LYS A 24 12.47 -5.06 -12.49
N TYR A 25 11.29 -4.63 -12.92
CA TYR A 25 10.05 -5.37 -12.69
C TYR A 25 10.06 -6.74 -13.38
N PHE A 26 10.49 -6.79 -14.63
CA PHE A 26 10.59 -8.05 -15.41
C PHE A 26 11.53 -9.05 -14.74
N LEU A 27 12.75 -8.63 -14.39
CA LEU A 27 13.75 -9.49 -13.78
C LEU A 27 13.27 -10.09 -12.47
N VAL A 28 12.67 -9.29 -11.59
CA VAL A 28 12.15 -9.78 -10.31
C VAL A 28 10.97 -10.75 -10.51
N GLN A 29 10.08 -10.45 -11.49
CA GLN A 29 8.93 -11.31 -11.75
C GLN A 29 9.34 -12.65 -12.39
N SER A 30 10.33 -12.66 -13.29
CA SER A 30 10.86 -13.88 -13.91
C SER A 30 11.58 -14.76 -12.88
N PHE A 31 12.44 -14.15 -12.04
CA PHE A 31 13.13 -14.87 -10.96
C PHE A 31 12.15 -15.54 -9.99
N ARG A 32 11.12 -14.80 -9.56
CA ARG A 32 10.06 -15.35 -8.71
C ARG A 32 9.30 -16.50 -9.38
N ALA A 33 8.98 -16.36 -10.67
CA ALA A 33 8.28 -17.40 -11.41
C ALA A 33 9.10 -18.69 -11.47
N ALA A 34 10.41 -18.58 -11.68
CA ALA A 34 11.34 -19.70 -11.65
C ALA A 34 11.37 -20.40 -10.28
N ILE A 35 11.38 -19.65 -9.17
CA ILE A 35 11.33 -20.21 -7.82
C ILE A 35 10.02 -20.97 -7.59
N ILE A 36 8.86 -20.38 -7.94
CA ILE A 36 7.56 -21.04 -7.77
C ILE A 36 7.49 -22.32 -8.59
N LEU A 37 7.97 -22.30 -9.83
CA LEU A 37 7.99 -23.47 -10.69
C LEU A 37 8.88 -24.59 -10.11
N LYS A 38 10.09 -24.24 -9.65
CA LYS A 38 10.99 -25.19 -9.00
C LYS A 38 10.34 -25.85 -7.77
N LEU A 39 9.68 -25.06 -6.92
CA LEU A 39 8.99 -25.58 -5.73
C LEU A 39 7.78 -26.45 -6.09
N ALA A 40 7.03 -26.09 -7.15
CA ALA A 40 5.93 -26.90 -7.63
C ALA A 40 6.41 -28.25 -8.20
N LEU A 41 7.51 -28.27 -8.94
CA LEU A 41 8.12 -29.51 -9.44
C LEU A 41 8.65 -30.39 -8.30
N MET A 42 9.30 -29.81 -7.31
CA MET A 42 9.72 -30.52 -6.11
C MET A 42 8.53 -31.14 -5.36
N GLN A 43 7.43 -30.41 -5.28
CA GLN A 43 6.19 -30.90 -4.66
C GLN A 43 5.58 -32.07 -5.45
N ALA A 44 5.49 -31.92 -6.78
CA ALA A 44 4.98 -32.99 -7.65
C ALA A 44 5.84 -34.25 -7.56
N TRP A 45 7.16 -34.11 -7.51
CA TRP A 45 8.10 -35.26 -7.36
C TRP A 45 7.96 -35.96 -6.02
N LEU A 46 7.91 -35.20 -4.91
CA LEU A 46 7.90 -35.78 -3.56
C LEU A 46 6.52 -36.35 -3.17
N TYR A 47 5.44 -35.80 -3.70
CA TYR A 47 4.07 -36.11 -3.22
C TYR A 47 3.10 -36.53 -4.32
N SER A 48 3.54 -36.62 -5.58
CA SER A 48 2.68 -36.91 -6.76
C SER A 48 1.45 -36.00 -6.88
N SER A 49 1.46 -34.83 -6.22
CA SER A 49 0.35 -33.88 -6.20
C SER A 49 0.75 -32.51 -6.69
N TRP A 50 -0.03 -31.95 -7.62
CA TRP A 50 0.12 -30.58 -8.16
C TRP A 50 -0.60 -29.52 -7.33
N SER A 51 -1.27 -29.91 -6.25
CA SER A 51 -2.05 -29.00 -5.43
C SER A 51 -1.15 -28.19 -4.50
N VAL A 52 -0.97 -26.90 -4.78
CA VAL A 52 -0.21 -25.95 -3.94
C VAL A 52 -0.79 -25.81 -2.51
N VAL A 53 -2.05 -26.20 -2.33
CA VAL A 53 -2.78 -26.07 -1.06
C VAL A 53 -2.43 -27.17 -0.06
N LYS A 54 -2.06 -28.35 -0.54
CA LYS A 54 -1.69 -29.50 0.31
C LYS A 54 -0.17 -29.62 0.47
N THR A 55 0.50 -28.58 0.97
CA THR A 55 1.94 -28.62 1.19
C THR A 55 2.27 -29.10 2.61
N PRO A 56 2.63 -30.38 2.81
CA PRO A 56 2.85 -30.92 4.15
C PRO A 56 4.24 -30.64 4.71
N LYS A 57 5.20 -30.14 3.93
CA LYS A 57 6.56 -29.90 4.43
C LYS A 57 6.91 -28.42 4.55
N PHE A 58 7.46 -28.09 5.71
CA PHE A 58 7.95 -26.76 6.08
C PHE A 58 8.87 -26.13 5.02
N PHE A 59 9.71 -26.90 4.35
CA PHE A 59 10.65 -26.38 3.34
C PHE A 59 9.92 -25.83 2.10
N ILE A 60 8.93 -26.53 1.56
CA ILE A 60 8.18 -26.11 0.37
C ILE A 60 7.28 -24.95 0.72
N SER A 61 6.59 -25.00 1.86
CA SER A 61 5.72 -23.88 2.32
C SER A 61 6.53 -22.62 2.57
N SER A 62 7.70 -22.73 3.21
CA SER A 62 8.59 -21.58 3.46
C SER A 62 9.12 -20.96 2.17
N GLY A 63 9.52 -21.78 1.20
CA GLY A 63 9.96 -21.32 -0.11
C GLY A 63 8.84 -20.61 -0.89
N LEU A 64 7.59 -21.13 -0.85
CA LEU A 64 6.44 -20.49 -1.46
C LEU A 64 6.12 -19.14 -0.80
N ILE A 65 6.19 -19.04 0.52
CA ILE A 65 5.99 -17.80 1.26
C ILE A 65 7.05 -16.78 0.87
N MET A 66 8.32 -17.15 0.77
CA MET A 66 9.39 -16.27 0.32
C MET A 66 9.14 -15.79 -1.12
N ALA A 67 8.80 -16.69 -2.05
CA ALA A 67 8.53 -16.34 -3.44
C ALA A 67 7.29 -15.42 -3.60
N LEU A 68 6.25 -15.62 -2.81
CA LEU A 68 5.08 -14.74 -2.80
C LEU A 68 5.39 -13.40 -2.10
N GLY A 69 6.23 -13.42 -1.06
CA GLY A 69 6.76 -12.23 -0.40
C GLY A 69 7.55 -11.33 -1.36
N LEU A 70 8.41 -11.92 -2.19
CA LEU A 70 9.10 -11.23 -3.28
C LEU A 70 8.13 -10.47 -4.19
N LYS A 71 7.00 -11.09 -4.56
CA LYS A 71 5.99 -10.46 -5.41
C LYS A 71 5.33 -9.24 -4.77
N MET A 72 5.09 -9.31 -3.48
CA MET A 72 4.45 -8.22 -2.73
C MET A 72 5.41 -7.12 -2.31
N GLY A 73 6.72 -7.38 -2.40
CA GLY A 73 7.77 -6.50 -1.93
C GLY A 73 7.90 -6.50 -0.40
N LEU A 74 7.79 -7.69 0.24
CA LEU A 74 8.07 -7.85 1.66
C LEU A 74 9.58 -7.91 1.92
N PHE A 75 9.97 -7.63 3.17
CA PHE A 75 11.34 -7.87 3.62
C PHE A 75 11.69 -9.38 3.48
N PRO A 76 12.91 -9.73 3.03
CA PRO A 76 14.07 -8.87 2.74
C PRO A 76 14.08 -8.24 1.35
N CYS A 77 13.33 -8.75 0.41
CA CYS A 77 13.40 -8.39 -1.01
C CYS A 77 12.45 -7.25 -1.41
N HIS A 78 12.47 -6.15 -0.68
CA HIS A 78 11.53 -5.03 -0.86
C HIS A 78 12.06 -3.90 -1.77
N TYR A 79 13.38 -3.82 -2.02
CA TYR A 79 14.02 -2.67 -2.70
C TYR A 79 13.53 -2.42 -4.13
N TRP A 80 13.17 -3.47 -4.86
CA TRP A 80 12.68 -3.33 -6.22
C TRP A 80 11.38 -2.52 -6.31
N PHE A 81 10.52 -2.61 -5.30
CA PHE A 81 9.19 -2.04 -5.35
C PHE A 81 9.18 -0.49 -5.33
N PRO A 82 9.92 0.21 -4.43
CA PRO A 82 10.05 1.66 -4.47
C PRO A 82 10.65 2.20 -5.78
N ASP A 83 11.62 1.49 -6.34
CA ASP A 83 12.28 1.90 -7.58
C ASP A 83 11.33 1.78 -8.79
N VAL A 84 10.61 0.66 -8.88
CA VAL A 84 9.61 0.46 -9.94
C VAL A 84 8.47 1.48 -9.85
N VAL A 85 7.95 1.75 -8.65
CA VAL A 85 6.89 2.75 -8.46
C VAL A 85 7.39 4.17 -8.73
N GLN A 86 8.67 4.45 -8.52
CA GLN A 86 9.28 5.73 -8.86
C GLN A 86 9.34 5.97 -10.36
N GLY A 87 9.77 4.96 -11.15
CA GLY A 87 9.83 5.04 -12.60
C GLY A 87 8.45 5.02 -13.25
N ALA A 88 7.51 4.26 -12.70
CA ALA A 88 6.15 4.12 -13.23
C ALA A 88 5.32 5.39 -13.12
N GLY A 89 4.35 5.57 -14.01
CA GLY A 89 3.34 6.62 -13.90
C GLY A 89 2.43 6.43 -12.68
N PHE A 90 1.69 7.48 -12.27
CA PHE A 90 0.83 7.42 -11.08
C PHE A 90 -0.25 6.32 -11.15
N LEU A 91 -0.90 6.11 -12.29
CA LEU A 91 -1.89 5.04 -12.45
C LEU A 91 -1.25 3.65 -12.42
N GLN A 92 -0.11 3.51 -13.06
CA GLN A 92 0.65 2.28 -13.06
C GLN A 92 1.14 1.93 -11.64
N GLY A 93 1.64 2.92 -10.90
CA GLY A 93 1.99 2.78 -9.49
C GLY A 93 0.80 2.39 -8.61
N LEU A 94 -0.40 2.90 -8.91
CA LEU A 94 -1.63 2.47 -8.25
C LEU A 94 -1.94 1.00 -8.55
N LEU A 95 -1.92 0.57 -9.80
CA LEU A 95 -2.15 -0.83 -10.19
C LEU A 95 -1.15 -1.78 -9.53
N LEU A 96 0.14 -1.40 -9.48
CA LEU A 96 1.17 -2.20 -8.81
C LEU A 96 0.96 -2.29 -7.30
N SER A 97 0.52 -1.19 -6.67
CA SER A 97 0.34 -1.14 -5.22
C SER A 97 -0.96 -1.80 -4.72
N THR A 98 -1.98 -1.96 -5.58
CA THR A 98 -3.29 -2.51 -5.22
C THR A 98 -3.58 -3.83 -5.93
N TRP A 99 -3.86 -3.79 -7.22
CA TRP A 99 -4.35 -4.93 -8.01
C TRP A 99 -3.39 -6.12 -8.03
N GLN A 100 -2.10 -5.86 -8.24
CA GLN A 100 -1.07 -6.91 -8.32
C GLN A 100 -0.86 -7.67 -6.98
N LYS A 101 -1.33 -7.11 -5.87
CA LYS A 101 -1.20 -7.70 -4.53
C LYS A 101 -2.36 -8.60 -4.14
N VAL A 102 -3.51 -8.54 -4.83
CA VAL A 102 -4.70 -9.36 -4.53
C VAL A 102 -4.38 -10.85 -4.64
N ALA A 103 -3.88 -11.28 -5.80
CA ALA A 103 -3.65 -12.69 -6.06
C ALA A 103 -2.59 -13.34 -5.13
N PRO A 104 -1.42 -12.71 -4.85
CA PRO A 104 -0.49 -13.24 -3.85
C PRO A 104 -1.07 -13.34 -2.45
N LEU A 105 -1.87 -12.36 -2.02
CA LEU A 105 -2.50 -12.39 -0.69
C LEU A 105 -3.50 -13.54 -0.53
N VAL A 106 -4.27 -13.84 -1.58
CA VAL A 106 -5.18 -14.98 -1.56
C VAL A 106 -4.40 -16.29 -1.47
N VAL A 107 -3.39 -16.48 -2.31
CA VAL A 107 -2.56 -17.71 -2.30
C VAL A 107 -1.85 -17.88 -0.96
N LEU A 108 -1.26 -16.81 -0.39
CA LEU A 108 -0.67 -16.86 0.96
C LEU A 108 -1.69 -17.28 2.01
N GLY A 109 -2.92 -16.79 1.92
CA GLY A 109 -3.97 -17.19 2.84
C GLY A 109 -4.30 -18.68 2.80
N TYR A 110 -4.15 -19.34 1.66
CA TYR A 110 -4.31 -20.78 1.54
C TYR A 110 -3.08 -21.55 2.08
N VAL A 111 -1.87 -21.10 1.73
CA VAL A 111 -0.63 -21.73 2.19
C VAL A 111 -0.52 -21.65 3.72
N CYS A 112 -0.87 -20.53 4.33
CA CYS A 112 -0.76 -20.34 5.79
C CYS A 112 -1.88 -20.98 6.61
N LYS A 113 -2.98 -21.46 5.99
CA LYS A 113 -3.98 -22.25 6.70
C LYS A 113 -3.42 -23.60 7.19
N CYS A 114 -2.49 -24.18 6.43
CA CYS A 114 -1.89 -25.48 6.76
C CYS A 114 -0.78 -25.35 7.81
N ASP A 115 -0.03 -24.24 7.79
CA ASP A 115 1.06 -23.97 8.73
C ASP A 115 0.98 -22.52 9.24
N LYS A 116 0.90 -22.32 10.56
CA LYS A 116 1.13 -21.00 11.17
C LYS A 116 2.61 -20.64 10.96
N SER A 117 2.96 -20.23 9.73
CA SER A 117 4.35 -20.03 9.34
C SER A 117 4.97 -18.85 10.08
N ARG A 118 5.85 -19.15 11.05
CA ARG A 118 6.64 -18.15 11.77
C ARG A 118 7.40 -17.22 10.82
N ILE A 119 7.82 -17.76 9.67
CA ILE A 119 8.52 -17.01 8.62
C ILE A 119 7.68 -15.85 8.10
N LEU A 120 6.39 -16.06 7.81
CA LEU A 120 5.51 -14.99 7.34
C LEU A 120 5.32 -13.90 8.41
N LEU A 121 5.21 -14.29 9.68
CA LEU A 121 5.08 -13.33 10.79
C LEU A 121 6.33 -12.46 10.92
N ILE A 122 7.51 -13.05 10.85
CA ILE A 122 8.80 -12.34 10.91
C ILE A 122 8.95 -11.41 9.71
N MET A 123 8.70 -11.90 8.48
CA MET A 123 8.75 -11.08 7.26
C MET A 123 7.75 -9.93 7.32
N GLY A 124 6.55 -10.18 7.80
CA GLY A 124 5.51 -9.16 7.98
C GLY A 124 5.93 -8.09 8.99
N ALA A 125 6.40 -8.47 10.17
CA ALA A 125 6.85 -7.57 11.20
C ALA A 125 8.05 -6.70 10.75
N LEU A 126 9.07 -7.32 10.16
CA LEU A 126 10.24 -6.60 9.64
C LEU A 126 9.87 -5.68 8.47
N SER A 127 8.92 -6.06 7.60
CA SER A 127 8.46 -5.19 6.51
C SER A 127 7.75 -3.93 7.03
N VAL A 128 7.08 -4.02 8.18
CA VAL A 128 6.46 -2.85 8.84
C VAL A 128 7.52 -1.87 9.34
N LEU A 129 8.59 -2.36 9.96
CA LEU A 129 9.70 -1.52 10.45
C LEU A 129 10.47 -0.89 9.29
N VAL A 130 10.88 -1.70 8.30
CA VAL A 130 11.65 -1.24 7.15
C VAL A 130 10.84 -0.28 6.28
N GLY A 131 9.54 -0.54 6.07
CA GLY A 131 8.65 0.37 5.36
C GLY A 131 8.44 1.69 6.09
N GLY A 132 8.47 1.69 7.43
CA GLY A 132 8.49 2.90 8.25
C GLY A 132 9.81 3.67 8.08
N TRP A 133 10.94 3.02 8.31
CA TRP A 133 12.26 3.65 8.27
C TRP A 133 12.63 4.16 6.87
N GLY A 134 12.44 3.33 5.84
CA GLY A 134 12.75 3.70 4.46
C GLY A 134 11.98 4.92 3.94
N GLY A 135 10.79 5.20 4.52
CA GLY A 135 9.99 6.38 4.18
C GLY A 135 10.52 7.71 4.76
N LEU A 136 11.32 7.69 5.84
CA LEU A 136 11.73 8.89 6.58
C LEU A 136 12.53 9.87 5.71
N ASN A 137 13.50 9.40 4.94
CA ASN A 137 14.42 10.26 4.17
C ASN A 137 13.99 10.51 2.73
N GLN A 138 12.79 10.07 2.34
CA GLN A 138 12.34 10.24 0.96
C GLN A 138 11.76 11.62 0.71
N THR A 139 12.20 12.25 -0.38
CA THR A 139 11.67 13.53 -0.88
C THR A 139 10.64 13.35 -1.99
N GLN A 140 10.66 12.20 -2.66
CA GLN A 140 9.77 11.87 -3.76
C GLN A 140 8.48 11.24 -3.24
N THR A 141 7.35 11.79 -3.67
CA THR A 141 6.03 11.35 -3.19
C THR A 141 5.69 9.92 -3.59
N ARG A 142 6.15 9.45 -4.77
CA ARG A 142 5.94 8.07 -5.23
C ARG A 142 6.69 7.06 -4.37
N LYS A 143 7.93 7.35 -3.98
CA LYS A 143 8.70 6.49 -3.06
C LYS A 143 8.04 6.42 -1.67
N ILE A 144 7.56 7.54 -1.15
CA ILE A 144 6.84 7.56 0.14
C ILE A 144 5.61 6.64 0.11
N LEU A 145 4.81 6.70 -0.97
CA LEU A 145 3.67 5.81 -1.13
C LEU A 145 4.06 4.34 -1.31
N ALA A 146 5.20 4.07 -1.97
CA ALA A 146 5.72 2.73 -2.10
C ALA A 146 6.11 2.14 -0.73
N PHE A 147 6.88 2.86 0.08
CA PHE A 147 7.24 2.42 1.43
C PHE A 147 6.02 2.27 2.34
N SER A 148 5.04 3.18 2.21
CA SER A 148 3.77 3.02 2.94
C SER A 148 3.04 1.74 2.56
N SER A 149 3.05 1.36 1.27
CA SER A 149 2.42 0.14 0.80
C SER A 149 3.13 -1.13 1.30
N ILE A 150 4.47 -1.13 1.38
CA ILE A 150 5.26 -2.23 1.96
C ILE A 150 4.83 -2.46 3.41
N ALA A 151 4.77 -1.40 4.18
CA ALA A 151 4.39 -1.49 5.58
C ALA A 151 2.92 -1.92 5.80
N HIS A 152 1.96 -1.45 4.98
CA HIS A 152 0.58 -1.91 5.06
C HIS A 152 0.43 -3.39 4.72
N ILE A 153 1.14 -3.86 3.68
CA ILE A 153 1.15 -5.29 3.36
C ILE A 153 1.80 -6.11 4.48
N GLY A 154 2.83 -5.58 5.14
CA GLY A 154 3.40 -6.23 6.34
C GLY A 154 2.34 -6.47 7.42
N TRP A 155 1.50 -5.48 7.74
CA TRP A 155 0.37 -5.64 8.66
C TRP A 155 -0.60 -6.73 8.20
N ILE A 156 -0.97 -6.70 6.93
CA ILE A 156 -1.91 -7.68 6.35
C ILE A 156 -1.31 -9.08 6.41
N CYS A 157 -0.01 -9.24 6.15
CA CYS A 157 0.67 -10.52 6.22
C CYS A 157 0.71 -11.12 7.63
N VAL A 158 0.91 -10.30 8.66
CA VAL A 158 0.80 -10.75 10.05
C VAL A 158 -0.61 -11.25 10.34
N LEU A 159 -1.64 -10.54 9.90
CA LEU A 159 -3.04 -10.91 10.12
C LEU A 159 -3.49 -12.15 9.32
N ILE A 160 -2.73 -12.58 8.31
CA ILE A 160 -3.04 -13.82 7.57
C ILE A 160 -3.11 -15.04 8.49
N SER A 161 -2.22 -15.09 9.48
CA SER A 161 -2.12 -16.21 10.41
C SER A 161 -3.23 -16.24 11.47
N TYR A 162 -3.91 -15.11 11.70
CA TYR A 162 -4.85 -14.96 12.82
C TYR A 162 -6.30 -14.83 12.39
N SER A 163 -6.63 -13.86 11.54
CA SER A 163 -8.02 -13.58 11.19
C SER A 163 -8.21 -13.26 9.71
N PHE A 164 -9.08 -14.05 9.06
CA PHE A 164 -9.42 -13.82 7.65
C PHE A 164 -10.21 -12.53 7.44
N ARG A 165 -11.22 -12.28 8.30
CA ARG A 165 -12.13 -11.12 8.17
C ARG A 165 -11.38 -9.79 8.29
N VAL A 166 -10.58 -9.65 9.36
CA VAL A 166 -9.83 -8.40 9.63
C VAL A 166 -8.81 -8.13 8.52
N ARG A 167 -8.14 -9.18 8.01
CA ARG A 167 -7.21 -9.08 6.88
C ARG A 167 -7.86 -8.50 5.63
N VAL A 168 -9.04 -9.01 5.24
CA VAL A 168 -9.75 -8.55 4.04
C VAL A 168 -10.18 -7.09 4.20
N ILE A 169 -10.76 -6.74 5.33
CA ILE A 169 -11.19 -5.36 5.63
C ILE A 169 -9.98 -4.41 5.58
N MET A 170 -8.87 -4.80 6.20
CA MET A 170 -7.65 -4.00 6.21
C MET A 170 -7.11 -3.77 4.79
N PHE A 171 -7.12 -4.80 3.94
CA PHE A 171 -6.72 -4.68 2.55
C PHE A 171 -7.64 -3.76 1.75
N LEU A 172 -8.97 -3.90 1.89
CA LEU A 172 -9.96 -3.07 1.20
C LEU A 172 -9.80 -1.59 1.56
N VAL A 173 -9.66 -1.29 2.84
CA VAL A 173 -9.49 0.10 3.28
C VAL A 173 -8.15 0.68 2.80
N TYR A 174 -7.08 -0.10 2.89
CA TYR A 174 -5.81 0.32 2.32
C TYR A 174 -5.96 0.65 0.82
N THR A 175 -6.62 -0.19 0.03
CA THR A 175 -6.81 0.05 -1.42
C THR A 175 -7.63 1.31 -1.69
N ILE A 176 -8.69 1.57 -0.92
CA ILE A 176 -9.54 2.76 -1.06
C ILE A 176 -8.74 4.03 -0.75
N ILE A 177 -8.03 4.07 0.36
CA ILE A 177 -7.27 5.26 0.78
C ILE A 177 -6.10 5.50 -0.20
N ASN A 178 -5.39 4.45 -0.58
CA ASN A 178 -4.25 4.53 -1.47
C ASN A 178 -4.65 4.98 -2.88
N SER A 179 -5.76 4.44 -3.43
CA SER A 179 -6.28 4.85 -4.74
C SER A 179 -6.61 6.34 -4.77
N ARG A 180 -7.25 6.84 -3.72
CA ARG A 180 -7.56 8.28 -3.58
C ARG A 180 -6.30 9.14 -3.60
N VAL A 181 -5.28 8.77 -2.83
CA VAL A 181 -4.03 9.54 -2.76
C VAL A 181 -3.29 9.54 -4.09
N PHE A 182 -3.23 8.40 -4.80
CA PHE A 182 -2.61 8.31 -6.13
C PHE A 182 -3.35 9.12 -7.19
N LEU A 183 -4.69 9.04 -7.21
CA LEU A 183 -5.52 9.75 -8.18
C LEU A 183 -5.39 11.27 -8.00
N LEU A 184 -5.48 11.78 -6.78
CA LEU A 184 -5.29 13.20 -6.50
C LEU A 184 -3.89 13.68 -6.87
N ARG A 185 -2.86 12.87 -6.66
CA ARG A 185 -1.50 13.22 -7.07
C ARG A 185 -1.30 13.24 -8.57
N LYS A 186 -1.98 12.35 -9.31
CA LYS A 186 -1.98 12.36 -10.78
C LYS A 186 -2.58 13.65 -11.31
N GLU A 187 -3.73 14.07 -10.77
CA GLU A 187 -4.45 15.27 -11.20
C GLU A 187 -3.58 16.55 -11.12
N PHE A 188 -2.73 16.61 -10.09
CA PHE A 188 -1.91 17.79 -9.84
C PHE A 188 -0.44 17.64 -10.23
N GLY A 189 -0.02 16.52 -10.81
CA GLY A 189 1.36 16.26 -11.19
C GLY A 189 2.36 16.30 -10.03
N LEU A 190 1.96 15.91 -8.82
CA LEU A 190 2.74 16.06 -7.59
C LEU A 190 3.88 15.04 -7.49
N THR A 191 4.99 15.29 -8.14
CA THR A 191 6.16 14.40 -8.14
C THR A 191 7.02 14.54 -6.90
N SER A 192 7.18 15.75 -6.36
CA SER A 192 8.00 16.03 -5.17
C SER A 192 7.18 16.60 -4.01
N LEU A 193 7.74 16.55 -2.80
CA LEU A 193 7.11 17.13 -1.61
C LEU A 193 6.97 18.66 -1.70
N SER A 194 7.88 19.34 -2.38
CA SER A 194 7.82 20.80 -2.56
C SER A 194 6.64 21.24 -3.40
N MET A 195 6.24 20.46 -4.41
CA MET A 195 5.05 20.73 -5.24
C MET A 195 3.74 20.71 -4.45
N PHE A 196 3.75 20.08 -3.31
CA PHE A 196 2.58 19.99 -2.44
C PHE A 196 2.18 21.37 -1.85
N GLY A 197 3.13 22.23 -1.53
CA GLY A 197 2.85 23.58 -1.05
C GLY A 197 2.09 24.40 -2.09
N ARG A 198 2.49 24.31 -3.34
CA ARG A 198 1.84 24.99 -4.46
C ARG A 198 0.38 24.55 -4.64
N LEU A 199 0.04 23.30 -4.37
CA LEU A 199 -1.32 22.78 -4.48
C LEU A 199 -2.30 23.48 -3.53
N LEU A 200 -1.90 23.75 -2.28
CA LEU A 200 -2.74 24.43 -1.30
C LEU A 200 -3.06 25.85 -1.74
N ASN A 201 -2.14 26.52 -2.44
CA ASN A 201 -2.36 27.86 -2.98
C ASN A 201 -3.35 27.86 -4.16
N TYR A 202 -3.31 26.81 -5.02
CA TYR A 202 -4.22 26.71 -6.18
C TYR A 202 -5.62 26.22 -5.81
N ASN A 203 -5.72 25.17 -4.96
CA ASN A 203 -6.99 24.55 -4.57
C ASN A 203 -6.94 24.06 -3.13
N PRO A 204 -7.28 24.93 -2.13
CA PRO A 204 -7.11 24.59 -0.72
C PRO A 204 -7.95 23.37 -0.31
N VAL A 205 -9.19 23.25 -0.79
CA VAL A 205 -10.08 22.12 -0.47
C VAL A 205 -9.47 20.78 -0.89
N ARG A 206 -9.01 20.67 -2.13
CA ARG A 206 -8.38 19.43 -2.64
C ARG A 206 -7.06 19.14 -1.95
N GLY A 207 -6.30 20.18 -1.60
CA GLY A 207 -5.09 20.06 -0.81
C GLY A 207 -5.35 19.43 0.56
N VAL A 208 -6.37 19.92 1.27
CA VAL A 208 -6.80 19.36 2.57
C VAL A 208 -7.23 17.90 2.42
N ILE A 209 -8.00 17.58 1.38
CA ILE A 209 -8.42 16.20 1.09
C ILE A 209 -7.23 15.25 0.91
N VAL A 210 -6.16 15.67 0.23
CA VAL A 210 -4.93 14.85 0.09
C VAL A 210 -4.22 14.69 1.43
N VAL A 211 -4.14 15.76 2.24
CA VAL A 211 -3.54 15.66 3.59
C VAL A 211 -4.30 14.66 4.44
N LEU A 212 -5.63 14.78 4.51
CA LEU A 212 -6.48 13.85 5.26
C LEU A 212 -6.31 12.40 4.77
N GLY A 213 -6.19 12.20 3.44
CA GLY A 213 -5.90 10.87 2.89
C GLY A 213 -4.55 10.31 3.33
N VAL A 214 -3.52 11.12 3.35
CA VAL A 214 -2.17 10.72 3.81
C VAL A 214 -2.16 10.48 5.32
N LEU A 215 -2.83 11.30 6.09
CA LEU A 215 -2.95 11.15 7.55
C LEU A 215 -3.79 9.93 7.95
N SER A 216 -4.80 9.56 7.13
CA SER A 216 -5.55 8.32 7.35
C SER A 216 -4.70 7.06 7.10
N LEU A 217 -3.78 7.07 6.13
CA LEU A 217 -2.77 6.01 5.99
C LEU A 217 -1.87 5.93 7.23
N GLY A 218 -1.54 7.07 7.84
CA GLY A 218 -0.81 7.14 9.11
C GLY A 218 -1.56 6.47 10.26
N GLY A 219 -2.88 6.54 10.27
CA GLY A 219 -3.73 6.03 11.35
C GLY A 219 -3.90 7.02 12.48
N LEU A 220 -4.23 8.27 12.18
CA LEU A 220 -4.64 9.23 13.22
C LEU A 220 -6.03 8.86 13.76
N PRO A 221 -6.28 9.03 15.07
CA PRO A 221 -7.52 8.62 15.74
C PRO A 221 -8.83 9.04 15.07
N PRO A 222 -8.97 10.26 14.49
CA PRO A 222 -10.24 10.67 13.91
C PRO A 222 -10.52 10.05 12.52
N LEU A 223 -9.61 9.21 11.96
CA LEU A 223 -9.71 8.74 10.59
C LEU A 223 -9.87 7.21 10.52
N PHE A 224 -10.51 6.74 9.43
CA PHE A 224 -10.81 5.32 9.19
C PHE A 224 -9.59 4.39 9.28
N GLY A 225 -8.42 4.89 8.89
CA GLY A 225 -7.16 4.14 8.98
C GLY A 225 -6.73 3.75 10.40
N PHE A 226 -7.15 4.50 11.42
CA PHE A 226 -6.89 4.17 12.82
C PHE A 226 -7.74 2.99 13.30
N LEU A 227 -9.05 3.03 13.04
CA LEU A 227 -9.99 2.00 13.48
C LEU A 227 -9.57 0.60 13.08
N ILE A 228 -9.12 0.46 11.84
CA ILE A 228 -8.72 -0.85 11.31
C ILE A 228 -7.44 -1.36 11.95
N LYS A 229 -6.47 -0.46 12.22
CA LYS A 229 -5.27 -0.84 12.97
C LYS A 229 -5.61 -1.23 14.40
N PHE A 230 -6.55 -0.53 15.02
CA PHE A 230 -7.03 -0.84 16.35
C PHE A 230 -7.68 -2.23 16.40
N LEU A 231 -8.58 -2.55 15.47
CA LEU A 231 -9.17 -3.89 15.35
C LEU A 231 -8.12 -4.98 15.09
N ALA A 232 -7.10 -4.67 14.30
CA ALA A 232 -5.99 -5.59 14.07
C ALA A 232 -5.19 -5.85 15.37
N LEU A 233 -4.99 -4.82 16.19
CA LEU A 233 -4.32 -4.96 17.48
C LEU A 233 -5.17 -5.74 18.47
N GLU A 234 -6.49 -5.54 18.51
CA GLU A 234 -7.39 -6.35 19.33
C GLU A 234 -7.28 -7.84 18.98
N CYS A 235 -7.31 -8.20 17.70
CA CYS A 235 -7.11 -9.59 17.28
C CYS A 235 -5.79 -10.18 17.78
N LEU A 236 -4.71 -9.41 17.78
CA LEU A 236 -3.40 -9.86 18.25
C LEU A 236 -3.34 -9.95 19.79
N VAL A 237 -4.18 -9.21 20.50
CA VAL A 237 -4.34 -9.34 21.97
C VAL A 237 -5.00 -10.66 22.32
N TYR A 238 -6.11 -10.99 21.65
CA TYR A 238 -6.83 -12.26 21.87
C TYR A 238 -5.95 -13.49 21.63
N GLU A 239 -5.03 -13.40 20.69
CA GLU A 239 -4.09 -14.48 20.33
C GLU A 239 -2.81 -14.50 21.18
N GLY A 240 -2.66 -13.58 22.15
CA GLY A 240 -1.50 -13.52 23.05
C GLY A 240 -0.17 -13.09 22.37
N ALA A 241 -0.20 -12.54 21.15
CA ALA A 241 1.00 -12.19 20.39
C ALA A 241 1.58 -10.82 20.79
N PHE A 242 2.00 -10.63 22.04
CA PHE A 242 2.45 -9.35 22.58
C PHE A 242 3.67 -8.76 21.88
N PHE A 243 4.66 -9.57 21.59
CA PHE A 243 5.89 -9.11 20.92
C PHE A 243 5.63 -8.59 19.51
N LEU A 244 4.84 -9.31 18.72
CA LEU A 244 4.44 -8.87 17.37
C LEU A 244 3.66 -7.55 17.43
N ARG A 245 2.73 -7.42 18.38
CA ARG A 245 1.97 -6.19 18.58
C ARG A 245 2.89 -4.99 18.84
N PHE A 246 3.88 -5.14 19.72
CA PHE A 246 4.84 -4.09 20.02
C PHE A 246 5.61 -3.61 18.76
N ILE A 247 6.13 -4.54 17.96
CA ILE A 247 6.83 -4.22 16.70
C ILE A 247 5.92 -3.48 15.73
N LEU A 248 4.67 -3.94 15.57
CA LEU A 248 3.70 -3.32 14.66
C LEU A 248 3.33 -1.89 15.09
N VAL A 249 3.17 -1.65 16.38
CA VAL A 249 2.90 -0.32 16.93
C VAL A 249 4.10 0.60 16.67
N LEU A 250 5.33 0.18 17.02
CA LEU A 250 6.54 0.96 16.73
C LEU A 250 6.66 1.33 15.26
N GLY A 251 6.51 0.37 14.34
CA GLY A 251 6.56 0.65 12.91
C GLY A 251 5.41 1.56 12.43
N SER A 252 4.25 1.56 13.10
CA SER A 252 3.16 2.47 12.79
C SER A 252 3.44 3.91 13.25
N LEU A 253 4.12 4.09 14.40
CA LEU A 253 4.55 5.39 14.90
C LEU A 253 5.60 6.03 13.99
N ILE A 254 6.59 5.26 13.53
CA ILE A 254 7.60 5.75 12.58
C ILE A 254 6.91 6.23 11.29
N ARG A 255 5.91 5.50 10.79
CA ARG A 255 5.13 5.90 9.61
C ARG A 255 4.32 7.17 9.85
N LEU A 256 3.71 7.29 10.99
CA LEU A 256 2.96 8.49 11.38
C LEU A 256 3.86 9.72 11.33
N PHE A 257 5.11 9.61 11.80
CA PHE A 257 6.07 10.70 11.77
C PHE A 257 6.33 11.22 10.34
N PHE A 258 6.60 10.36 9.37
CA PHE A 258 6.81 10.86 8.01
C PHE A 258 5.54 11.39 7.34
N TYR A 259 4.36 10.90 7.69
CA TYR A 259 3.11 11.47 7.21
C TYR A 259 2.82 12.85 7.83
N LEU A 260 3.11 13.02 9.11
CA LEU A 260 3.05 14.33 9.76
C LEU A 260 4.04 15.30 9.11
N ARG A 261 5.27 14.87 8.84
CA ARG A 261 6.25 15.67 8.09
C ARG A 261 5.71 16.12 6.73
N VAL A 262 5.03 15.25 6.00
CA VAL A 262 4.34 15.60 4.73
C VAL A 262 3.24 16.62 4.98
N GLY A 263 2.49 16.49 6.06
CA GLY A 263 1.41 17.41 6.46
C GLY A 263 1.94 18.77 6.92
N PHE A 264 2.94 18.80 7.81
CA PHE A 264 3.48 20.03 8.42
C PHE A 264 4.35 20.85 7.50
N LYS A 265 5.22 20.23 6.68
CA LYS A 265 6.00 20.98 5.66
C LYS A 265 5.12 21.81 4.73
N ARG A 266 3.84 21.46 4.64
CA ARG A 266 2.86 22.19 3.84
C ARG A 266 2.33 23.45 4.52
N ARG A 267 2.10 23.41 5.85
CA ARG A 267 1.53 24.56 6.57
C ARG A 267 2.57 25.57 7.00
N LEU A 268 3.75 25.10 7.44
CA LEU A 268 4.78 25.94 8.06
C LEU A 268 5.71 26.62 7.06
N VAL A 269 6.02 25.95 5.91
CA VAL A 269 6.97 26.48 4.93
C VAL A 269 6.33 27.38 3.87
N TYR A 270 5.04 27.20 3.62
CA TYR A 270 4.33 27.97 2.59
C TYR A 270 3.09 28.63 3.20
N PHE A 271 3.31 29.77 3.87
CA PHE A 271 2.21 30.66 4.18
C PHE A 271 1.51 31.05 2.86
N PRO A 272 0.16 31.09 2.82
CA PRO A 272 -0.57 31.51 1.64
C PRO A 272 -0.22 32.97 1.33
N GLN A 273 0.63 33.19 0.33
CA GLN A 273 0.85 34.52 -0.21
C GLN A 273 -0.47 35.02 -0.81
N HIS A 274 -1.08 35.96 -0.16
CA HIS A 274 -2.37 36.56 -0.56
C HIS A 274 -2.40 37.07 -2.02
N SER A 275 -1.26 37.51 -2.54
CA SER A 275 -1.13 38.03 -3.90
C SER A 275 -1.43 37.04 -5.02
N ILE A 276 -1.16 35.72 -4.80
CA ILE A 276 -1.40 34.70 -5.83
C ILE A 276 -2.89 34.32 -5.94
N ARG A 277 -3.69 34.51 -4.90
CA ARG A 277 -5.13 34.21 -4.93
C ARG A 277 -5.94 35.17 -5.85
N MET A 278 -5.50 36.39 -6.02
CA MET A 278 -6.19 37.36 -6.88
C MET A 278 -6.20 36.99 -8.37
N PHE A 279 -5.22 36.19 -8.84
CA PHE A 279 -5.11 35.82 -10.24
C PHE A 279 -5.71 34.46 -10.61
N VAL A 280 -6.26 33.71 -9.66
CA VAL A 280 -6.79 32.35 -9.87
C VAL A 280 -8.11 32.35 -10.66
N TRP A 281 -8.87 33.43 -10.65
CA TRP A 281 -10.14 33.54 -11.38
C TRP A 281 -9.97 33.43 -12.90
N ARG A 282 -8.81 33.77 -13.45
CA ARG A 282 -8.53 33.78 -14.91
C ARG A 282 -8.26 32.37 -15.51
N ARG A 283 -8.05 31.31 -14.72
CA ARG A 283 -7.64 29.97 -15.22
C ARG A 283 -8.76 28.94 -15.26
N LYS A 284 -10.02 29.28 -15.25
CA LYS A 284 -11.11 28.31 -15.08
C LYS A 284 -11.63 27.62 -16.34
N ILE A 285 -11.05 27.78 -17.49
CA ILE A 285 -11.60 27.18 -18.71
C ILE A 285 -10.60 26.19 -19.30
N LEU A 286 -10.74 24.91 -19.00
CA LEU A 286 -10.31 23.80 -19.89
C LEU A 286 -10.75 22.43 -19.33
N ASN A 287 -11.58 21.73 -20.13
CA ASN A 287 -11.96 20.30 -20.02
C ASN A 287 -12.90 19.87 -18.86
N THR A 288 -14.19 20.14 -19.01
CA THR A 288 -15.20 19.90 -17.96
C THR A 288 -15.79 18.48 -17.93
N ARG A 289 -15.97 17.76 -19.04
CA ARG A 289 -16.72 16.49 -19.04
C ARG A 289 -16.02 15.29 -18.37
N VAL A 290 -14.77 15.05 -18.63
CA VAL A 290 -14.01 13.93 -18.02
C VAL A 290 -13.69 14.21 -16.54
N ARG A 291 -13.67 15.50 -16.15
CA ARG A 291 -13.45 15.92 -14.76
C ARG A 291 -14.61 15.58 -13.81
N TYR A 292 -15.85 15.57 -14.27
CA TYR A 292 -17.01 15.36 -13.39
C TYR A 292 -17.04 13.96 -12.77
N LEU A 293 -16.90 12.90 -13.57
CA LEU A 293 -16.83 11.51 -13.09
C LEU A 293 -15.66 11.30 -12.12
N TYR A 294 -14.50 11.86 -12.45
CA TYR A 294 -13.31 11.76 -11.62
C TYR A 294 -13.46 12.50 -10.28
N VAL A 295 -14.06 13.70 -10.31
CA VAL A 295 -14.36 14.47 -9.10
C VAL A 295 -15.41 13.77 -8.24
N LEU A 296 -16.40 13.16 -8.84
CA LEU A 296 -17.44 12.38 -8.15
C LEU A 296 -16.82 11.17 -7.42
N VAL A 297 -15.99 10.39 -8.11
CA VAL A 297 -15.23 9.28 -7.50
C VAL A 297 -14.39 9.77 -6.32
N LEU A 298 -13.70 10.89 -6.48
CA LEU A 298 -12.89 11.45 -5.39
C LEU A 298 -13.74 11.94 -4.20
N ARG A 299 -14.93 12.49 -4.44
CA ARG A 299 -15.86 12.92 -3.38
C ARG A 299 -16.40 11.69 -2.63
N VAL A 300 -16.83 10.66 -3.33
CA VAL A 300 -17.30 9.41 -2.71
C VAL A 300 -16.19 8.78 -1.86
N LEU A 301 -14.98 8.63 -2.40
CA LEU A 301 -13.85 8.12 -1.66
C LEU A 301 -13.47 8.99 -0.45
N SER A 302 -13.76 10.31 -0.49
CA SER A 302 -13.52 11.21 0.65
C SER A 302 -14.57 11.05 1.75
N GLY A 303 -15.82 10.90 1.36
CA GLY A 303 -16.91 10.63 2.29
C GLY A 303 -16.69 9.34 3.06
N LEU A 304 -16.33 8.26 2.37
CA LEU A 304 -16.02 6.97 3.00
C LEU A 304 -14.91 7.06 4.07
N ASN A 305 -13.94 7.94 3.88
CA ASN A 305 -12.84 8.11 4.85
C ASN A 305 -13.26 8.83 6.13
N LEU A 306 -14.22 9.75 6.04
CA LEU A 306 -14.76 10.50 7.18
C LEU A 306 -15.86 9.71 7.91
N LEU A 307 -16.63 8.90 7.17
CA LEU A 307 -17.67 8.03 7.73
C LEU A 307 -17.11 6.88 8.58
N GLY A 308 -15.79 6.65 8.56
CA GLY A 308 -15.16 5.61 9.34
C GLY A 308 -15.42 5.70 10.84
N ILE A 309 -15.56 6.90 11.38
CA ILE A 309 -15.87 7.11 12.80
C ILE A 309 -17.31 6.68 13.10
N LEU A 310 -18.26 7.03 12.22
CA LEU A 310 -19.68 6.69 12.38
C LEU A 310 -19.94 5.19 12.18
N SER A 311 -19.12 4.51 11.37
CA SER A 311 -19.22 3.06 11.12
C SER A 311 -18.48 2.20 12.15
N SER A 312 -17.78 2.80 13.12
CA SER A 312 -17.01 2.04 14.12
C SER A 312 -17.84 1.02 14.90
N PRO A 313 -19.04 1.33 15.43
CA PRO A 313 -19.82 0.35 16.17
C PRO A 313 -20.32 -0.79 15.28
N LEU A 314 -20.68 -0.50 14.02
CA LEU A 314 -21.11 -1.52 13.06
C LEU A 314 -19.98 -2.47 12.66
N LEU A 315 -18.77 -1.96 12.47
CA LEU A 315 -17.60 -2.80 12.15
C LEU A 315 -17.21 -3.70 13.34
N VAL A 316 -17.26 -3.17 14.56
CA VAL A 316 -16.97 -3.96 15.77
C VAL A 316 -18.01 -5.06 15.95
N SER A 317 -19.30 -4.78 15.75
CA SER A 317 -20.37 -5.78 15.86
C SER A 317 -20.27 -6.85 14.77
N PHE A 318 -19.89 -6.48 13.54
CA PHE A 318 -19.70 -7.41 12.42
C PHE A 318 -18.50 -8.35 12.61
N LEU A 319 -17.50 -7.93 13.36
CA LEU A 319 -16.29 -8.72 13.64
C LEU A 319 -16.45 -9.64 14.84
N LYS A 320 -17.34 -9.31 15.79
CA LYS A 320 -17.67 -10.15 16.95
C LYS A 320 -18.58 -11.34 16.61
N LYS A 321 -19.31 -11.28 15.51
CA LYS A 321 -20.04 -12.41 14.94
C LYS A 321 -19.13 -13.22 13.99
#